data_a7ff18aa4b7a9e033bee2872e56dbabe
#
_entry.id   a7ff18aa4b7a9e033bee2872e56dbabe
#
_cell.length_a   1.000
_cell.length_b   1.000
_cell.length_c   1.000
_cell.angle_alpha   90.00
_cell.angle_beta   90.00
_cell.angle_gamma   90.00
#
_symmetry.space_group_name_H-M   'P 1'
#
loop_
_entity.id
_entity.type
_entity.pdbx_description
1 polymer ?
#
loop_
_entity_poly.entity_id
_entity_poly.type
_entity_poly.pdbx_seq_one_letter_code
_entity_poly.pdbx_strand_id
1 'polypeptide(L)'
;MEDVNPNSITYGQYVGSSFFSGKVVLHYFGAFTWGTCTTRFGELNEINDDLKSNGYQVELIGVSKSSWQNGLVNWTNQGSAAICIDESPYLVWDDWEANHRDLYISDINGQVVYKESVSSGIPSNIVDIISGYLNVHQKILPDKFLLKQNYPNPFNGLTTIDYSIPSASHILFKIYDMSGKEIRTLHNGYHNSGSATKIWDGKDKNSQLVASGIYFYSIVSGQNSLVKKL
;
A
#
# COMPACT_ATOMS: atom_id res chain seq x y z
N MET A 1 -8.24 -18.99 4.70
CA MET A 1 -8.01 -19.80 3.48
C MET A 1 -6.62 -19.49 2.93
N GLU A 2 -5.99 -20.44 2.26
CA GLU A 2 -4.69 -20.21 1.61
C GLU A 2 -4.85 -19.27 0.40
N ASP A 3 -3.93 -18.30 0.28
CA ASP A 3 -3.83 -17.45 -0.90
C ASP A 3 -3.09 -18.19 -2.02
N VAL A 4 -3.77 -18.41 -3.13
CA VAL A 4 -3.28 -19.13 -4.31
C VAL A 4 -2.86 -18.21 -5.46
N ASN A 5 -2.87 -16.88 -5.26
CA ASN A 5 -2.43 -15.94 -6.29
C ASN A 5 -0.91 -15.77 -6.29
N PRO A 6 -0.18 -16.26 -7.30
CA PRO A 6 1.29 -16.14 -7.35
C PRO A 6 1.79 -14.69 -7.46
N ASN A 7 0.91 -13.75 -7.81
CA ASN A 7 1.23 -12.32 -7.88
C ASN A 7 1.01 -11.58 -6.56
N SER A 8 0.41 -12.26 -5.56
CA SER A 8 0.16 -11.68 -4.24
C SER A 8 1.39 -11.76 -3.34
N ILE A 9 1.57 -10.75 -2.49
CA ILE A 9 2.61 -10.75 -1.45
C ILE A 9 2.33 -11.77 -0.35
N THR A 10 1.10 -12.28 -0.26
CA THR A 10 0.66 -13.29 0.72
C THR A 10 0.53 -14.68 0.12
N TYR A 11 1.04 -14.88 -1.11
CA TYR A 11 1.01 -16.19 -1.77
C TYR A 11 1.47 -17.35 -0.86
N GLY A 12 0.67 -18.38 -0.77
CA GLY A 12 0.93 -19.56 0.08
C GLY A 12 0.66 -19.34 1.57
N GLN A 13 0.18 -18.15 1.99
CA GLN A 13 -0.19 -17.89 3.38
C GLN A 13 -1.70 -18.07 3.59
N TYR A 14 -2.08 -18.41 4.82
CA TYR A 14 -3.49 -18.46 5.20
C TYR A 14 -3.99 -17.07 5.55
N VAL A 15 -4.87 -16.51 4.73
CA VAL A 15 -5.38 -15.14 4.86
C VAL A 15 -6.87 -15.11 5.21
N GLY A 16 -7.30 -14.00 5.78
CA GLY A 16 -8.66 -13.68 6.20
C GLY A 16 -8.67 -12.36 6.97
N SER A 17 -9.83 -11.90 7.46
CA SER A 17 -9.93 -10.62 8.19
C SER A 17 -8.98 -10.56 9.40
N SER A 18 -8.80 -11.67 10.13
CA SER A 18 -7.90 -11.74 11.28
C SER A 18 -6.42 -11.64 10.91
N PHE A 19 -6.03 -12.13 9.73
CA PHE A 19 -4.66 -12.00 9.22
C PHE A 19 -4.32 -10.54 8.92
N PHE A 20 -5.28 -9.80 8.38
CA PHE A 20 -5.16 -8.39 8.07
C PHE A 20 -5.69 -7.49 9.19
N SER A 21 -5.54 -7.90 10.44
CA SER A 21 -5.97 -7.10 11.60
C SER A 21 -5.43 -5.66 11.51
N GLY A 22 -6.29 -4.68 11.80
CA GLY A 22 -5.97 -3.27 11.66
C GLY A 22 -6.15 -2.69 10.26
N LYS A 23 -6.59 -3.49 9.29
CA LYS A 23 -6.92 -3.03 7.94
C LYS A 23 -8.41 -3.22 7.65
N VAL A 24 -8.94 -2.42 6.73
CA VAL A 24 -10.23 -2.68 6.11
C VAL A 24 -10.04 -3.77 5.06
N VAL A 25 -10.85 -4.82 5.08
CA VAL A 25 -10.71 -5.94 4.16
C VAL A 25 -11.96 -6.08 3.31
N LEU A 26 -11.78 -6.05 2.00
CA LEU A 26 -12.80 -6.33 1.01
C LEU A 26 -12.79 -7.83 0.72
N HIS A 27 -13.94 -8.49 0.82
CA HIS A 27 -14.11 -9.89 0.47
C HIS A 27 -15.06 -9.98 -0.70
N TYR A 28 -14.54 -10.38 -1.86
CA TYR A 28 -15.33 -10.52 -3.08
C TYR A 28 -15.56 -11.99 -3.40
N PHE A 29 -16.83 -12.38 -3.49
CA PHE A 29 -17.25 -13.74 -3.81
C PHE A 29 -17.67 -13.86 -5.27
N GLY A 30 -17.06 -14.78 -6.03
CA GLY A 30 -17.35 -14.92 -7.44
C GLY A 30 -16.84 -16.23 -8.05
N ALA A 31 -17.23 -16.50 -9.27
CA ALA A 31 -16.77 -17.67 -10.02
C ALA A 31 -15.63 -17.29 -10.96
N PHE A 32 -14.50 -17.98 -10.88
CA PHE A 32 -13.32 -17.77 -11.74
C PHE A 32 -13.63 -17.90 -13.25
N THR A 33 -14.64 -18.69 -13.59
CA THR A 33 -15.00 -18.99 -14.98
C THR A 33 -15.98 -18.00 -15.60
N TRP A 34 -16.55 -17.09 -14.81
CA TRP A 34 -17.57 -16.14 -15.30
C TRP A 34 -16.95 -14.77 -15.58
N GLY A 35 -17.06 -14.32 -16.85
CA GLY A 35 -16.45 -13.07 -17.31
C GLY A 35 -16.86 -11.86 -16.47
N THR A 36 -18.15 -11.73 -16.10
CA THR A 36 -18.60 -10.63 -15.22
C THR A 36 -17.94 -10.68 -13.84
N CYS A 37 -17.72 -11.88 -13.27
CA CYS A 37 -17.01 -11.99 -11.98
C CYS A 37 -15.55 -11.57 -12.12
N THR A 38 -14.91 -11.95 -13.22
CA THR A 38 -13.53 -11.54 -13.52
C THR A 38 -13.41 -10.01 -13.67
N THR A 39 -14.33 -9.40 -14.42
CA THR A 39 -14.36 -7.94 -14.58
C THR A 39 -14.50 -7.22 -13.24
N ARG A 40 -15.45 -7.65 -12.38
CA ARG A 40 -15.67 -7.04 -11.06
C ARG A 40 -14.46 -7.22 -10.14
N PHE A 41 -13.81 -8.38 -10.19
CA PHE A 41 -12.58 -8.59 -9.42
C PHE A 41 -11.45 -7.68 -9.89
N GLY A 42 -11.30 -7.47 -11.21
CA GLY A 42 -10.33 -6.52 -11.78
C GLY A 42 -10.58 -5.08 -11.33
N GLU A 43 -11.82 -4.60 -11.44
CA GLU A 43 -12.21 -3.26 -10.98
C GLU A 43 -11.92 -3.06 -9.47
N LEU A 44 -12.18 -4.08 -8.64
CA LEU A 44 -11.87 -4.04 -7.21
C LEU A 44 -10.36 -4.07 -6.94
N ASN A 45 -9.56 -4.79 -7.74
CA ASN A 45 -8.10 -4.74 -7.65
C ASN A 45 -7.57 -3.34 -7.94
N GLU A 46 -8.04 -2.68 -8.99
CA GLU A 46 -7.64 -1.30 -9.32
C GLU A 46 -7.96 -0.35 -8.17
N ILE A 47 -9.16 -0.43 -7.59
CA ILE A 47 -9.57 0.39 -6.43
C ILE A 47 -8.68 0.09 -5.22
N ASN A 48 -8.42 -1.19 -4.93
CA ASN A 48 -7.56 -1.60 -3.82
C ASN A 48 -6.13 -1.07 -3.98
N ASP A 49 -5.56 -1.18 -5.17
CA ASP A 49 -4.20 -0.72 -5.46
C ASP A 49 -4.11 0.82 -5.41
N ASP A 50 -5.14 1.52 -5.90
CA ASP A 50 -5.22 2.98 -5.80
C ASP A 50 -5.30 3.43 -4.34
N LEU A 51 -6.17 2.83 -3.53
CA LEU A 51 -6.27 3.11 -2.10
C LEU A 51 -4.95 2.83 -1.37
N LYS A 52 -4.29 1.70 -1.65
CA LYS A 52 -2.98 1.36 -1.06
C LYS A 52 -1.89 2.36 -1.47
N SER A 53 -1.87 2.77 -2.72
CA SER A 53 -0.92 3.78 -3.22
C SER A 53 -1.11 5.14 -2.56
N ASN A 54 -2.33 5.45 -2.14
CA ASN A 54 -2.69 6.63 -1.36
C ASN A 54 -2.49 6.47 0.16
N GLY A 55 -1.90 5.35 0.60
CA GLY A 55 -1.52 5.11 2.00
C GLY A 55 -2.64 4.53 2.88
N TYR A 56 -3.78 4.17 2.30
CA TYR A 56 -4.85 3.53 3.05
C TYR A 56 -4.51 2.08 3.42
N GLN A 57 -4.89 1.68 4.61
CA GLN A 57 -4.72 0.30 5.10
C GLN A 57 -5.93 -0.53 4.67
N VAL A 58 -5.88 -1.01 3.44
CA VAL A 58 -6.94 -1.80 2.82
C VAL A 58 -6.35 -3.04 2.17
N GLU A 59 -7.10 -4.12 2.14
CA GLU A 59 -6.76 -5.34 1.40
C GLU A 59 -7.99 -5.89 0.69
N LEU A 60 -7.75 -6.57 -0.43
CA LEU A 60 -8.78 -7.30 -1.17
C LEU A 60 -8.49 -8.80 -1.14
N ILE A 61 -9.51 -9.59 -0.85
CA ILE A 61 -9.49 -11.05 -0.94
C ILE A 61 -10.59 -11.47 -1.92
N GLY A 62 -10.22 -12.13 -2.99
CA GLY A 62 -11.16 -12.82 -3.85
C GLY A 62 -11.42 -14.24 -3.36
N VAL A 63 -12.67 -14.67 -3.28
CA VAL A 63 -13.07 -15.99 -2.82
C VAL A 63 -13.89 -16.70 -3.88
N SER A 64 -13.45 -17.88 -4.29
CA SER A 64 -14.17 -18.71 -5.27
C SER A 64 -14.23 -20.17 -4.83
N LYS A 65 -15.22 -20.89 -5.29
CA LYS A 65 -15.35 -22.34 -5.02
C LYS A 65 -14.37 -23.14 -5.86
N SER A 66 -13.85 -24.25 -5.32
CA SER A 66 -12.95 -25.15 -6.05
C SER A 66 -13.57 -25.76 -7.31
N SER A 67 -14.90 -25.86 -7.38
CA SER A 67 -15.61 -26.30 -8.60
C SER A 67 -15.35 -25.40 -9.83
N TRP A 68 -14.84 -24.18 -9.66
CA TRP A 68 -14.48 -23.25 -10.74
C TRP A 68 -12.96 -23.02 -10.87
N GLN A 69 -12.14 -23.85 -10.22
CA GLN A 69 -10.68 -23.67 -10.15
C GLN A 69 -9.99 -23.64 -11.53
N ASN A 70 -10.57 -24.30 -12.54
CA ASN A 70 -10.05 -24.27 -13.92
C ASN A 70 -10.03 -22.86 -14.54
N GLY A 71 -10.74 -21.88 -13.96
CA GLY A 71 -10.74 -20.49 -14.37
C GLY A 71 -9.83 -19.58 -13.53
N LEU A 72 -9.04 -20.11 -12.60
CA LEU A 72 -8.20 -19.32 -11.66
C LEU A 72 -7.32 -18.31 -12.39
N VAL A 73 -6.75 -18.67 -13.54
CA VAL A 73 -5.91 -17.78 -14.35
C VAL A 73 -6.60 -16.47 -14.74
N ASN A 74 -7.94 -16.49 -14.90
CA ASN A 74 -8.69 -15.29 -15.24
C ASN A 74 -8.59 -14.23 -14.12
N TRP A 75 -8.52 -14.65 -12.87
CA TRP A 75 -8.41 -13.75 -11.73
C TRP A 75 -6.95 -13.41 -11.40
N THR A 76 -6.02 -14.34 -11.50
CA THR A 76 -4.59 -14.04 -11.27
C THR A 76 -4.04 -13.02 -12.26
N ASN A 77 -4.64 -12.90 -13.45
CA ASN A 77 -4.29 -11.86 -14.43
C ASN A 77 -4.89 -10.48 -14.12
N GLN A 78 -5.76 -10.35 -13.09
CA GLN A 78 -6.40 -9.07 -12.76
C GLN A 78 -5.60 -8.22 -11.77
N GLY A 79 -4.62 -8.78 -11.07
CA GLY A 79 -3.84 -8.01 -10.12
C GLY A 79 -3.17 -8.84 -9.03
N SER A 80 -2.75 -8.14 -7.98
CA SER A 80 -1.94 -8.69 -6.89
C SER A 80 -2.74 -8.99 -5.61
N ALA A 81 -4.06 -8.81 -5.61
CA ALA A 81 -4.89 -9.13 -4.45
C ALA A 81 -4.87 -10.64 -4.13
N ALA A 82 -5.03 -10.98 -2.87
CA ALA A 82 -5.13 -12.38 -2.45
C ALA A 82 -6.33 -13.08 -3.12
N ILE A 83 -6.14 -14.31 -3.53
CA ILE A 83 -7.20 -15.16 -4.09
C ILE A 83 -7.24 -16.46 -3.28
N CYS A 84 -8.41 -16.79 -2.78
CA CYS A 84 -8.65 -17.98 -1.98
C CYS A 84 -9.65 -18.91 -2.64
N ILE A 85 -9.43 -20.21 -2.46
CA ILE A 85 -10.32 -21.26 -2.94
C ILE A 85 -11.04 -21.88 -1.74
N ASP A 86 -12.37 -21.83 -1.78
CA ASP A 86 -13.21 -22.54 -0.83
C ASP A 86 -13.46 -23.96 -1.33
N GLU A 87 -12.90 -24.91 -0.60
CA GLU A 87 -13.02 -26.33 -0.94
C GLU A 87 -14.40 -26.89 -0.56
N SER A 88 -14.86 -27.94 -1.29
CA SER A 88 -16.09 -28.63 -0.92
C SER A 88 -16.01 -29.11 0.54
N PRO A 89 -17.05 -28.90 1.35
CA PRO A 89 -18.44 -28.52 1.04
C PRO A 89 -18.73 -27.01 1.00
N TYR A 90 -17.75 -26.15 0.78
CA TYR A 90 -17.91 -24.69 0.59
C TYR A 90 -18.38 -23.95 1.86
N LEU A 91 -17.77 -24.30 2.99
CA LEU A 91 -18.18 -23.77 4.30
C LEU A 91 -18.04 -22.26 4.42
N VAL A 92 -17.05 -21.65 3.74
CA VAL A 92 -16.88 -20.20 3.79
C VAL A 92 -17.99 -19.48 3.05
N TRP A 93 -18.40 -20.00 1.89
CA TRP A 93 -19.54 -19.44 1.18
C TRP A 93 -20.84 -19.56 1.97
N ASP A 94 -21.02 -20.69 2.65
CA ASP A 94 -22.23 -20.96 3.45
C ASP A 94 -22.23 -20.09 4.72
N ASP A 95 -21.11 -19.99 5.44
CA ASP A 95 -20.97 -19.16 6.65
C ASP A 95 -21.19 -17.67 6.37
N TRP A 96 -20.79 -17.20 5.19
CA TRP A 96 -20.98 -15.81 4.78
C TRP A 96 -22.32 -15.56 4.09
N GLU A 97 -23.12 -16.60 3.87
CA GLU A 97 -24.36 -16.52 3.06
C GLU A 97 -24.10 -15.81 1.74
N ALA A 98 -22.97 -16.17 1.08
CA ALA A 98 -22.47 -15.46 -0.07
C ALA A 98 -23.12 -15.92 -1.37
N ASN A 99 -23.38 -14.95 -2.25
CA ASN A 99 -23.80 -15.21 -3.63
C ASN A 99 -22.70 -14.72 -4.60
N HIS A 100 -22.85 -15.10 -5.87
CA HIS A 100 -21.97 -14.59 -6.91
C HIS A 100 -22.04 -13.07 -7.00
N ARG A 101 -20.86 -12.44 -6.98
CA ARG A 101 -20.67 -11.00 -7.05
C ARG A 101 -21.12 -10.25 -5.78
N ASP A 102 -21.16 -10.95 -4.66
CA ASP A 102 -21.29 -10.28 -3.37
C ASP A 102 -19.94 -9.71 -2.94
N LEU A 103 -19.97 -8.46 -2.52
CA LEU A 103 -18.87 -7.74 -1.90
C LEU A 103 -19.21 -7.50 -0.43
N TYR A 104 -18.32 -7.94 0.44
CA TYR A 104 -18.37 -7.65 1.87
C TYR A 104 -17.19 -6.77 2.24
N ILE A 105 -17.40 -5.87 3.19
CA ILE A 105 -16.31 -5.10 3.78
C ILE A 105 -16.28 -5.39 5.28
N SER A 106 -15.11 -5.81 5.75
CA SER A 106 -14.81 -5.90 7.18
C SER A 106 -14.02 -4.66 7.61
N ASP A 107 -14.37 -4.12 8.78
CA ASP A 107 -13.65 -3.03 9.41
C ASP A 107 -12.28 -3.48 9.96
N ILE A 108 -11.54 -2.56 10.56
CA ILE A 108 -10.22 -2.80 11.14
C ILE A 108 -10.20 -3.82 12.29
N ASN A 109 -11.36 -4.11 12.89
CA ASN A 109 -11.55 -5.11 13.94
C ASN A 109 -11.96 -6.49 13.36
N GLY A 110 -12.13 -6.57 12.03
CA GLY A 110 -12.57 -7.77 11.34
C GLY A 110 -14.08 -7.99 11.36
N GLN A 111 -14.88 -7.00 11.81
CA GLN A 111 -16.35 -7.09 11.78
C GLN A 111 -16.86 -6.73 10.38
N VAL A 112 -17.79 -7.53 9.85
CA VAL A 112 -18.47 -7.21 8.60
C VAL A 112 -19.41 -6.02 8.83
N VAL A 113 -19.17 -4.93 8.12
CA VAL A 113 -19.85 -3.65 8.25
C VAL A 113 -20.62 -3.24 6.99
N TYR A 114 -20.38 -3.93 5.88
CA TYR A 114 -21.04 -3.68 4.61
C TYR A 114 -21.20 -4.97 3.81
N LYS A 115 -22.32 -5.11 3.10
CA LYS A 115 -22.61 -6.16 2.14
C LYS A 115 -23.43 -5.60 1.00
N GLU A 116 -23.01 -5.85 -0.24
CA GLU A 116 -23.77 -5.49 -1.43
C GLU A 116 -23.47 -6.43 -2.60
N SER A 117 -24.46 -6.67 -3.44
CA SER A 117 -24.22 -7.35 -4.71
C SER A 117 -23.74 -6.36 -5.77
N VAL A 118 -22.54 -6.58 -6.29
CA VAL A 118 -21.95 -5.76 -7.35
C VAL A 118 -22.23 -6.31 -8.75
N SER A 119 -23.34 -7.02 -8.90
CA SER A 119 -23.79 -7.59 -10.19
C SER A 119 -24.00 -6.53 -11.25
N SER A 120 -24.57 -5.38 -10.88
CA SER A 120 -24.85 -4.26 -11.78
C SER A 120 -23.65 -3.32 -11.99
N GLY A 121 -22.60 -3.43 -11.17
CA GLY A 121 -21.41 -2.57 -11.18
C GLY A 121 -20.89 -2.35 -9.78
N ILE A 122 -19.66 -1.84 -9.67
CA ILE A 122 -19.14 -1.35 -8.40
C ILE A 122 -19.83 -0.01 -8.10
N PRO A 123 -20.35 0.20 -6.87
CA PRO A 123 -20.96 1.49 -6.49
C PRO A 123 -19.99 2.64 -6.69
N SER A 124 -20.44 3.73 -7.30
CA SER A 124 -19.60 4.91 -7.59
C SER A 124 -19.04 5.57 -6.33
N ASN A 125 -19.67 5.37 -5.18
CA ASN A 125 -19.25 5.86 -3.87
C ASN A 125 -18.49 4.81 -3.02
N ILE A 126 -18.03 3.72 -3.62
CA ILE A 126 -17.37 2.62 -2.88
C ILE A 126 -16.13 3.10 -2.11
N VAL A 127 -15.37 4.03 -2.68
CA VAL A 127 -14.19 4.61 -2.03
C VAL A 127 -14.59 5.39 -0.77
N ASP A 128 -15.69 6.14 -0.81
CA ASP A 128 -16.21 6.85 0.37
C ASP A 128 -16.68 5.87 1.44
N ILE A 129 -17.35 4.79 1.04
CA ILE A 129 -17.78 3.72 1.95
C ILE A 129 -16.57 3.08 2.64
N ILE A 130 -15.56 2.66 1.88
CA ILE A 130 -14.32 2.07 2.43
C ILE A 130 -13.64 3.06 3.38
N SER A 131 -13.51 4.32 2.95
CA SER A 131 -12.85 5.38 3.73
C SER A 131 -13.58 5.68 5.03
N GLY A 132 -14.90 5.51 5.09
CA GLY A 132 -15.71 5.69 6.31
C GLY A 132 -15.39 4.66 7.41
N TYR A 133 -14.89 3.48 7.05
CA TYR A 133 -14.48 2.42 7.98
C TYR A 133 -12.99 2.42 8.31
N LEU A 134 -12.20 3.17 7.56
CA LEU A 134 -10.82 3.44 7.92
C LEU A 134 -10.84 4.46 9.06
N ASN A 135 -10.35 4.08 10.24
CA ASN A 135 -10.21 5.03 11.33
C ASN A 135 -9.46 6.28 10.85
N VAL A 136 -9.92 7.45 11.26
CA VAL A 136 -9.32 8.76 10.96
C VAL A 136 -7.81 8.80 11.32
N HIS A 137 -7.34 7.87 12.15
CA HIS A 137 -5.93 7.66 12.50
C HIS A 137 -5.15 6.77 11.51
N GLN A 138 -5.81 6.14 10.52
CA GLN A 138 -5.16 5.23 9.57
C GLN A 138 -4.95 5.83 8.17
N LYS A 139 -5.38 7.04 7.92
CA LYS A 139 -4.69 7.86 6.95
C LYS A 139 -3.40 8.33 7.62
N ILE A 140 -2.40 7.44 7.70
CA ILE A 140 -1.03 7.83 8.02
C ILE A 140 -0.42 8.49 6.76
N LEU A 141 -1.20 9.40 6.16
CA LEU A 141 -0.57 10.50 5.45
C LEU A 141 -0.02 11.38 6.56
N PRO A 142 1.27 11.62 6.58
CA PRO A 142 1.84 12.55 7.55
C PRO A 142 1.07 13.86 7.45
N ASP A 143 0.46 14.32 8.54
CA ASP A 143 -0.23 15.62 8.59
C ASP A 143 0.70 16.77 8.22
N LYS A 144 2.00 16.52 8.25
CA LYS A 144 3.03 17.54 8.08
C LYS A 144 4.18 17.04 7.21
N PHE A 145 4.68 17.95 6.42
CA PHE A 145 5.98 17.81 5.79
C PHE A 145 7.03 17.77 6.90
N LEU A 146 7.69 16.62 7.08
CA LEU A 146 8.60 16.39 8.20
C LEU A 146 9.93 15.82 7.70
N LEU A 147 11.00 16.28 8.29
CA LEU A 147 12.35 15.75 8.12
C LEU A 147 12.89 15.38 9.51
N LYS A 148 13.15 14.09 9.75
CA LYS A 148 13.72 13.65 11.04
C LYS A 148 15.22 13.85 11.08
N GLN A 149 15.78 13.81 12.28
CA GLN A 149 17.23 13.77 12.47
C GLN A 149 17.76 12.45 11.90
N ASN A 150 18.89 12.51 11.20
CA ASN A 150 19.57 11.31 10.70
C ASN A 150 20.04 10.41 11.85
N TYR A 151 20.05 9.12 11.61
CA TYR A 151 20.56 8.14 12.57
C TYR A 151 21.41 7.06 11.87
N PRO A 152 22.59 6.74 12.43
CA PRO A 152 23.24 7.39 13.58
C PRO A 152 23.68 8.83 13.29
N ASN A 153 23.80 9.64 14.37
CA ASN A 153 24.40 10.98 14.34
C ASN A 153 25.17 11.21 15.67
N PRO A 154 26.51 11.35 15.68
CA PRO A 154 27.38 11.30 14.48
C PRO A 154 27.33 9.97 13.74
N PHE A 155 27.58 10.00 12.44
CA PHE A 155 27.61 8.81 11.61
C PHE A 155 29.03 8.41 11.18
N ASN A 156 29.20 7.14 10.91
CA ASN A 156 30.44 6.59 10.36
C ASN A 156 30.08 5.67 9.17
N GLY A 157 30.36 6.16 7.97
CA GLY A 157 30.12 5.45 6.71
C GLY A 157 28.69 5.56 6.19
N LEU A 158 27.68 5.22 7.00
CA LEU A 158 26.28 5.22 6.58
C LEU A 158 25.41 5.95 7.60
N THR A 159 24.41 6.70 7.12
CA THR A 159 23.36 7.26 7.95
C THR A 159 22.01 7.22 7.22
N THR A 160 20.96 7.06 7.99
CA THR A 160 19.57 6.95 7.53
C THR A 160 18.83 8.23 7.86
N ILE A 161 18.04 8.71 6.93
CA ILE A 161 17.25 9.94 7.08
C ILE A 161 15.78 9.61 6.76
N ASP A 162 14.93 9.69 7.78
CA ASP A 162 13.50 9.52 7.64
C ASP A 162 12.83 10.86 7.35
N TYR A 163 11.86 10.83 6.47
CA TYR A 163 11.05 12.00 6.16
C TYR A 163 9.61 11.60 5.85
N SER A 164 8.71 12.58 5.83
CA SER A 164 7.32 12.36 5.49
C SER A 164 6.76 13.50 4.66
N ILE A 165 5.89 13.14 3.69
CA ILE A 165 5.29 14.03 2.72
C ILE A 165 3.77 13.90 2.80
N PRO A 166 3.03 15.00 3.14
CA PRO A 166 1.58 14.95 3.36
C PRO A 166 0.77 14.74 2.09
N SER A 167 1.31 15.13 0.94
CA SER A 167 0.65 14.98 -0.37
C SER A 167 1.67 14.64 -1.45
N ALA A 168 1.26 13.86 -2.43
CA ALA A 168 2.11 13.50 -3.56
C ALA A 168 2.65 14.75 -4.26
N SER A 169 3.96 14.83 -4.44
CA SER A 169 4.62 16.02 -5.00
C SER A 169 6.00 15.69 -5.54
N HIS A 170 6.53 16.59 -6.35
CA HIS A 170 7.93 16.53 -6.74
C HIS A 170 8.80 16.94 -5.55
N ILE A 171 9.75 16.08 -5.17
CA ILE A 171 10.71 16.37 -4.11
C ILE A 171 12.13 16.44 -4.63
N LEU A 172 12.90 17.30 -4.00
CA LEU A 172 14.34 17.43 -4.19
C LEU A 172 15.02 17.24 -2.84
N PHE A 173 15.82 16.18 -2.72
CA PHE A 173 16.55 15.85 -1.48
C PHE A 173 18.05 15.90 -1.74
N LYS A 174 18.76 16.80 -1.04
CA LYS A 174 20.17 17.08 -1.28
C LYS A 174 20.99 17.14 0.00
N ILE A 175 22.29 16.85 -0.16
CA ILE A 175 23.33 17.02 0.87
C ILE A 175 24.22 18.19 0.46
N TYR A 176 24.62 19.00 1.46
CA TYR A 176 25.50 20.16 1.30
C TYR A 176 26.61 20.15 2.33
N ASP A 177 27.73 20.78 1.98
CA ASP A 177 28.78 21.12 2.94
C ASP A 177 28.48 22.43 3.70
N MET A 178 29.38 22.83 4.59
CA MET A 178 29.26 24.06 5.39
C MET A 178 29.24 25.35 4.54
N SER A 179 29.76 25.32 3.32
CA SER A 179 29.76 26.47 2.42
C SER A 179 28.46 26.59 1.62
N GLY A 180 27.54 25.61 1.76
CA GLY A 180 26.32 25.51 0.97
C GLY A 180 26.53 24.87 -0.41
N LYS A 181 27.70 24.34 -0.67
CA LYS A 181 27.97 23.61 -1.92
C LYS A 181 27.27 22.25 -1.91
N GLU A 182 26.55 21.94 -2.98
CA GLU A 182 25.94 20.63 -3.16
C GLU A 182 26.99 19.53 -3.24
N ILE A 183 26.86 18.54 -2.37
CA ILE A 183 27.68 17.32 -2.32
C ILE A 183 27.02 16.20 -3.12
N ARG A 184 25.72 15.96 -2.88
CA ARG A 184 24.98 14.89 -3.52
C ARG A 184 23.47 15.16 -3.53
N THR A 185 22.82 14.78 -4.63
CA THR A 185 21.37 14.66 -4.67
C THR A 185 20.98 13.22 -4.34
N LEU A 186 20.18 13.03 -3.28
CA LEU A 186 19.67 11.72 -2.85
C LEU A 186 18.36 11.35 -3.54
N HIS A 187 17.57 12.36 -3.94
CA HIS A 187 16.36 12.17 -4.72
C HIS A 187 16.01 13.46 -5.49
N ASN A 188 15.54 13.29 -6.71
CA ASN A 188 15.00 14.35 -7.53
C ASN A 188 13.90 13.73 -8.41
N GLY A 189 12.64 13.87 -8.02
CA GLY A 189 11.53 13.25 -8.75
C GLY A 189 10.22 13.30 -7.98
N TYR A 190 9.19 12.71 -8.59
CA TYR A 190 7.88 12.62 -7.99
C TYR A 190 7.87 11.58 -6.85
N HIS A 191 7.19 11.90 -5.77
CA HIS A 191 7.06 11.06 -4.59
C HIS A 191 5.61 11.07 -4.11
N ASN A 192 5.07 9.88 -3.86
CA ASN A 192 3.73 9.73 -3.30
C ASN A 192 3.69 10.25 -1.85
N SER A 193 2.50 10.60 -1.38
CA SER A 193 2.30 10.92 0.03
C SER A 193 2.70 9.74 0.92
N GLY A 194 3.24 10.01 2.10
CA GLY A 194 3.67 8.98 3.03
C GLY A 194 5.02 9.24 3.67
N SER A 195 5.47 8.29 4.50
CA SER A 195 6.79 8.29 5.10
C SER A 195 7.77 7.48 4.26
N ALA A 196 9.00 7.94 4.17
CA ALA A 196 10.06 7.28 3.44
C ALA A 196 11.43 7.51 4.09
N THR A 197 12.41 6.74 3.62
CA THR A 197 13.76 6.75 4.15
C THR A 197 14.76 6.92 3.01
N LYS A 198 15.78 7.74 3.22
CA LYS A 198 16.97 7.83 2.37
C LYS A 198 18.20 7.48 3.17
N ILE A 199 19.14 6.82 2.50
CA ILE A 199 20.44 6.48 3.07
C ILE A 199 21.50 7.32 2.38
N TRP A 200 22.42 7.90 3.17
CA TRP A 200 23.63 8.51 2.64
C TRP A 200 24.86 7.72 3.10
N ASP A 201 25.70 7.40 2.16
CA ASP A 201 26.91 6.56 2.31
C ASP A 201 28.19 7.39 2.47
N GLY A 202 28.06 8.68 2.82
CA GLY A 202 29.22 9.57 2.98
C GLY A 202 29.97 9.85 1.67
N LYS A 203 29.33 9.66 0.52
CA LYS A 203 29.95 9.91 -0.79
C LYS A 203 29.34 11.10 -1.51
N ASP A 204 30.16 11.76 -2.30
CA ASP A 204 29.74 12.82 -3.20
C ASP A 204 29.04 12.28 -4.48
N LYS A 205 28.70 13.19 -5.40
CA LYS A 205 28.10 12.87 -6.70
C LYS A 205 29.01 12.01 -7.62
N ASN A 206 30.31 11.98 -7.37
CA ASN A 206 31.29 11.18 -8.11
C ASN A 206 31.61 9.85 -7.40
N SER A 207 30.83 9.47 -6.37
CA SER A 207 31.01 8.28 -5.55
C SER A 207 32.34 8.28 -4.74
N GLN A 208 32.94 9.45 -4.51
CA GLN A 208 34.14 9.60 -3.67
C GLN A 208 33.73 9.92 -2.24
N LEU A 209 34.42 9.31 -1.26
CA LEU A 209 34.21 9.61 0.15
C LEU A 209 34.51 11.08 0.43
N VAL A 210 33.59 11.74 1.15
CA VAL A 210 33.78 13.11 1.57
C VAL A 210 34.64 13.17 2.85
N ALA A 211 35.28 14.30 3.09
CA ALA A 211 36.06 14.51 4.32
C ALA A 211 35.16 14.47 5.57
N SER A 212 35.71 14.05 6.70
CA SER A 212 35.05 14.21 7.98
C SER A 212 34.71 15.67 8.23
N GLY A 213 33.48 15.98 8.62
CA GLY A 213 33.06 17.36 8.82
C GLY A 213 31.54 17.46 9.08
N ILE A 214 31.08 18.70 9.11
CA ILE A 214 29.66 19.03 9.25
C ILE A 214 29.05 19.12 7.84
N TYR A 215 27.92 18.44 7.68
CA TYR A 215 27.10 18.48 6.48
C TYR A 215 25.67 18.86 6.85
N PHE A 216 24.93 19.30 5.86
CA PHE A 216 23.52 19.60 5.97
C PHE A 216 22.75 18.80 4.92
N TYR A 217 21.53 18.45 5.23
CA TYR A 217 20.63 17.86 4.26
C TYR A 217 19.34 18.66 4.22
N SER A 218 18.82 18.81 2.99
CA SER A 218 17.56 19.50 2.77
C SER A 218 16.61 18.65 1.96
N ILE A 219 15.32 18.81 2.24
CA ILE A 219 14.23 18.30 1.42
C ILE A 219 13.32 19.46 1.04
N VAL A 220 13.00 19.57 -0.24
CA VAL A 220 12.11 20.59 -0.80
C VAL A 220 10.95 19.90 -1.48
N SER A 221 9.73 20.39 -1.24
CA SER A 221 8.48 19.93 -1.84
C SER A 221 7.56 21.12 -2.08
N GLY A 222 7.44 21.57 -3.32
CA GLY A 222 6.71 22.78 -3.66
C GLY A 222 7.28 24.00 -2.95
N GLN A 223 6.48 24.67 -2.12
CA GLN A 223 6.91 25.81 -1.31
C GLN A 223 7.49 25.41 0.06
N ASN A 224 7.43 24.15 0.43
CA ASN A 224 7.95 23.66 1.69
C ASN A 224 9.43 23.29 1.57
N SER A 225 10.22 23.73 2.52
CA SER A 225 11.65 23.40 2.63
C SER A 225 12.04 23.13 4.08
N LEU A 226 12.73 22.02 4.31
CA LEU A 226 13.29 21.68 5.62
C LEU A 226 14.76 21.36 5.47
N VAL A 227 15.55 21.81 6.45
CA VAL A 227 17.00 21.59 6.52
C VAL A 227 17.37 21.08 7.90
N LYS A 228 18.32 20.14 7.96
CA LYS A 228 18.91 19.66 9.20
C LYS A 228 20.41 19.47 9.05
N LYS A 229 21.10 19.43 10.20
CA LYS A 229 22.52 19.13 10.30
C LYS A 229 22.73 17.62 10.39
N LEU A 230 23.69 17.10 9.61
CA LEU A 230 24.24 15.75 9.71
C LEU A 230 25.28 15.67 10.80
#